data_c677d8268e3ac25933232999729ed530
#
_entry.id   c677d8268e3ac25933232999729ed530
#
_cell.length_a   1.000
_cell.length_b   1.000
_cell.length_c   1.000
_cell.angle_alpha   90.00
_cell.angle_beta   90.00
_cell.angle_gamma   90.00
#
_symmetry.space_group_name_H-M   'P 1'
#
loop_
_entity.id
_entity.type
_entity.pdbx_description
1 polymer ?
#
loop_
_entity_poly.entity_id
_entity_poly.type
_entity_poly.pdbx_seq_one_letter_code
_entity_poly.pdbx_strand_id
1 'polypeptide(L)'
;MNPNQKIITIGSVSLGLVVLNILLHIVSITITVLVLPGNGNNGSCNEIEYIERPESDHFMNNTEPLCDAKGFAPFSKDNGIRIGSRGHVFVIREPFVSCSPTECRTFFLTQGSLLNDKHSNGTVKDRSPYRTLMSVEIGQSPNVYQARFEAVAWSATACHDGKKWMTIGVTGPDAKAVAVVHYGGIPTDVINSWAGDILRTQESSCTCIQGECYWVMTDGPANRQAQYRAFKAKQGKIIGQTEISFNGGHIEECSCYPNEGKVECVCRDNWTGTNRPVLVISSDLSYRVGYLCAGLPSDTPRGEDSQFTGSCTSPMGNQGYGVKGFGFRQGNDVWMGRTISRTSRSGFEILKVRNGWIQNSKEQIKRQVVVDNLNWSGYSGSFTLPVELTRRNCLVPCFWVEMIRGKPEEKTIWTSSSSIVMCGVDHEIADWSWHDGAILPFDID
;
A
#
# COMPACT_ATOMS: atom_id res chain seq x y z
N MET A 1 -59.17 -21.83 -8.62
CA MET A 1 -58.40 -23.07 -8.30
C MET A 1 -58.14 -23.76 -9.59
N ASN A 2 -56.89 -23.79 -10.04
CA ASN A 2 -56.50 -24.39 -11.31
C ASN A 2 -55.60 -25.61 -10.97
N PRO A 3 -56.00 -26.82 -11.31
CA PRO A 3 -55.31 -28.05 -10.96
C PRO A 3 -54.44 -28.53 -12.12
N ASN A 4 -53.22 -28.05 -12.22
CA ASN A 4 -52.19 -28.72 -13.06
C ASN A 4 -50.80 -28.33 -12.60
N GLN A 5 -50.40 -28.82 -11.41
CA GLN A 5 -48.97 -28.97 -11.10
C GLN A 5 -48.58 -30.44 -11.29
N LYS A 6 -47.82 -30.68 -12.33
CA LYS A 6 -47.17 -31.99 -12.54
C LYS A 6 -45.95 -32.08 -11.66
N ILE A 7 -45.96 -33.05 -10.76
CA ILE A 7 -44.82 -33.48 -9.98
C ILE A 7 -43.80 -34.13 -10.91
N ILE A 8 -42.61 -33.55 -11.02
CA ILE A 8 -41.48 -34.15 -11.73
C ILE A 8 -40.66 -34.97 -10.75
N THR A 9 -40.51 -36.23 -11.00
CA THR A 9 -39.89 -37.24 -10.15
C THR A 9 -38.37 -37.06 -10.06
N ILE A 10 -37.82 -37.26 -8.87
CA ILE A 10 -36.44 -37.00 -8.43
C ILE A 10 -35.39 -37.98 -9.03
N GLY A 11 -35.54 -38.48 -10.22
CA GLY A 11 -34.59 -39.40 -10.83
C GLY A 11 -33.62 -38.84 -11.88
N SER A 12 -33.84 -37.58 -12.33
CA SER A 12 -33.05 -36.96 -13.43
C SER A 12 -32.23 -35.75 -13.02
N VAL A 13 -32.10 -35.48 -11.71
CA VAL A 13 -31.52 -34.21 -11.20
C VAL A 13 -30.00 -34.19 -11.20
N SER A 14 -29.30 -35.32 -11.10
CA SER A 14 -27.84 -35.33 -11.02
C SER A 14 -27.13 -35.07 -12.35
N LEU A 15 -27.71 -35.51 -13.47
CA LEU A 15 -27.11 -35.27 -14.79
C LEU A 15 -27.39 -33.84 -15.29
N GLY A 16 -28.58 -33.34 -14.97
CA GLY A 16 -28.96 -31.95 -15.29
C GLY A 16 -28.14 -30.89 -14.54
N LEU A 17 -27.73 -31.16 -13.28
CA LEU A 17 -26.92 -30.25 -12.49
C LEU A 17 -25.47 -30.16 -12.99
N VAL A 18 -24.91 -31.26 -13.51
CA VAL A 18 -23.55 -31.24 -14.09
C VAL A 18 -23.54 -30.49 -15.43
N VAL A 19 -24.55 -30.69 -16.25
CA VAL A 19 -24.69 -29.97 -17.54
C VAL A 19 -25.01 -28.50 -17.29
N LEU A 20 -25.80 -28.16 -16.29
CA LEU A 20 -26.13 -26.80 -15.93
C LEU A 20 -24.90 -26.06 -15.33
N ASN A 21 -24.05 -26.75 -14.54
CA ASN A 21 -22.80 -26.16 -14.06
C ASN A 21 -21.77 -25.93 -15.17
N ILE A 22 -21.69 -26.83 -16.13
CA ILE A 22 -20.83 -26.65 -17.31
C ILE A 22 -21.36 -25.53 -18.22
N LEU A 23 -22.66 -25.43 -18.39
CA LEU A 23 -23.27 -24.32 -19.12
C LEU A 23 -23.15 -22.98 -18.38
N LEU A 24 -23.23 -22.93 -17.04
CA LEU A 24 -23.00 -21.74 -16.26
C LEU A 24 -21.53 -21.29 -16.29
N HIS A 25 -20.58 -22.21 -16.40
CA HIS A 25 -19.16 -21.85 -16.58
C HIS A 25 -18.84 -21.38 -18.01
N ILE A 26 -19.62 -21.81 -19.00
CA ILE A 26 -19.50 -21.34 -20.40
C ILE A 26 -20.29 -20.04 -20.62
N VAL A 27 -21.39 -19.81 -19.90
CA VAL A 27 -22.26 -18.63 -20.00
C VAL A 27 -21.81 -17.48 -19.10
N SER A 28 -20.88 -17.71 -18.17
CA SER A 28 -20.25 -16.63 -17.39
C SER A 28 -19.42 -15.65 -18.24
N ILE A 29 -19.36 -15.86 -19.55
CA ILE A 29 -18.60 -15.00 -20.49
C ILE A 29 -19.52 -14.07 -21.30
N THR A 30 -20.85 -14.24 -21.25
CA THR A 30 -21.73 -13.32 -21.99
C THR A 30 -23.14 -13.29 -21.41
N ILE A 31 -23.41 -12.50 -20.39
CA ILE A 31 -24.78 -12.05 -20.11
C ILE A 31 -24.94 -10.70 -20.80
N THR A 32 -25.31 -10.73 -22.04
CA THR A 32 -25.92 -9.58 -22.71
C THR A 32 -27.37 -9.53 -22.24
N VAL A 33 -27.70 -8.64 -21.33
CA VAL A 33 -29.10 -8.37 -20.95
C VAL A 33 -29.76 -7.65 -22.11
N LEU A 34 -30.52 -8.37 -22.91
CA LEU A 34 -31.45 -7.77 -23.88
C LEU A 34 -32.64 -7.21 -23.08
N VAL A 35 -32.65 -5.92 -22.83
CA VAL A 35 -33.83 -5.23 -22.34
C VAL A 35 -34.69 -4.87 -23.55
N LEU A 36 -35.83 -5.52 -23.67
CA LEU A 36 -36.84 -5.15 -24.65
C LEU A 36 -37.49 -3.81 -24.24
N PRO A 37 -37.70 -2.88 -25.15
CA PRO A 37 -38.27 -1.60 -24.80
C PRO A 37 -39.74 -1.76 -24.46
N GLY A 38 -40.09 -1.52 -23.21
CA GLY A 38 -41.47 -1.33 -22.74
C GLY A 38 -41.92 0.09 -23.06
N ASN A 39 -42.94 0.24 -23.87
CA ASN A 39 -43.62 1.50 -24.11
C ASN A 39 -44.34 1.94 -22.83
N GLY A 40 -43.91 3.00 -22.21
CA GLY A 40 -44.63 3.61 -21.10
C GLY A 40 -43.94 4.92 -20.67
N ASN A 41 -44.50 6.02 -21.09
CA ASN A 41 -44.15 7.37 -20.61
C ASN A 41 -44.23 7.44 -19.10
N ASN A 42 -43.08 7.72 -18.43
CA ASN A 42 -42.99 8.64 -17.29
C ASN A 42 -41.60 8.59 -16.67
N GLY A 43 -40.94 9.73 -16.61
CA GLY A 43 -39.86 10.06 -15.67
C GLY A 43 -38.56 9.25 -15.82
N SER A 44 -37.73 9.62 -16.79
CA SER A 44 -36.40 9.08 -16.97
C SER A 44 -35.51 9.38 -15.77
N CYS A 45 -35.25 8.37 -14.94
CA CYS A 45 -33.95 8.26 -14.29
C CYS A 45 -32.96 7.76 -15.36
N ASN A 46 -31.97 8.55 -15.73
CA ASN A 46 -30.91 8.12 -16.60
C ASN A 46 -30.19 6.94 -15.92
N GLU A 47 -30.37 5.75 -16.45
CA GLU A 47 -29.54 4.59 -16.14
C GLU A 47 -28.10 4.97 -16.48
N ILE A 48 -27.23 5.01 -15.47
CA ILE A 48 -25.79 5.14 -15.69
C ILE A 48 -25.37 3.82 -16.31
N GLU A 49 -25.12 3.85 -17.60
CA GLU A 49 -24.55 2.73 -18.33
C GLU A 49 -23.15 2.46 -17.73
N TYR A 50 -23.05 1.41 -16.92
CA TYR A 50 -21.78 0.96 -16.38
C TYR A 50 -21.00 0.31 -17.53
N ILE A 51 -20.17 1.09 -18.20
CA ILE A 51 -19.23 0.54 -19.18
C ILE A 51 -18.13 -0.15 -18.38
N GLU A 52 -18.24 -1.46 -18.21
CA GLU A 52 -17.08 -2.24 -17.78
C GLU A 52 -15.97 -2.02 -18.82
N ARG A 53 -14.94 -1.27 -18.44
CA ARG A 53 -13.73 -1.18 -19.26
C ARG A 53 -13.14 -2.59 -19.31
N PRO A 54 -12.88 -3.15 -20.49
CA PRO A 54 -12.30 -4.48 -20.59
C PRO A 54 -10.96 -4.48 -19.82
N GLU A 55 -10.78 -5.51 -18.99
CA GLU A 55 -9.49 -5.76 -18.35
C GLU A 55 -8.42 -5.81 -19.45
N SER A 56 -7.27 -5.21 -19.19
CA SER A 56 -6.15 -5.28 -20.13
C SER A 56 -5.68 -6.73 -20.26
N ASP A 57 -5.50 -7.20 -21.49
CA ASP A 57 -4.94 -8.53 -21.76
C ASP A 57 -3.41 -8.55 -21.73
N HIS A 58 -2.79 -7.43 -21.36
CA HIS A 58 -1.35 -7.28 -21.40
C HIS A 58 -0.77 -6.96 -20.03
N PHE A 59 0.36 -7.59 -19.72
CA PHE A 59 1.16 -7.19 -18.55
C PHE A 59 1.78 -5.82 -18.75
N MET A 60 1.87 -5.04 -17.68
CA MET A 60 2.67 -3.81 -17.67
C MET A 60 4.15 -4.15 -17.82
N ASN A 61 4.86 -3.36 -18.61
CA ASN A 61 6.29 -3.54 -18.78
C ASN A 61 7.06 -3.12 -17.51
N ASN A 62 6.91 -1.86 -17.08
CA ASN A 62 7.54 -1.28 -15.89
C ASN A 62 9.08 -1.43 -15.85
N THR A 63 9.72 -1.51 -17.02
CA THR A 63 11.18 -1.56 -17.16
C THR A 63 11.80 -0.19 -17.39
N GLU A 64 11.00 0.83 -17.53
CA GLU A 64 11.41 2.21 -17.75
C GLU A 64 12.12 2.77 -16.51
N PRO A 65 12.99 3.77 -16.67
CA PRO A 65 13.54 4.50 -15.54
C PRO A 65 12.48 5.37 -14.87
N LEU A 66 12.74 5.80 -13.63
CA LEU A 66 11.96 6.84 -13.00
C LEU A 66 12.10 8.16 -13.78
N CYS A 67 11.01 8.91 -13.86
CA CYS A 67 11.08 10.29 -14.34
C CYS A 67 11.92 11.15 -13.39
N ASP A 68 12.69 12.09 -13.95
CA ASP A 68 13.37 13.09 -13.14
C ASP A 68 12.32 13.99 -12.49
N ALA A 69 12.38 14.10 -11.17
CA ALA A 69 11.52 14.98 -10.40
C ALA A 69 12.32 16.19 -9.89
N LYS A 70 11.81 17.39 -10.16
CA LYS A 70 12.32 18.65 -9.62
C LYS A 70 11.58 19.09 -8.35
N GLY A 71 10.41 18.48 -8.12
CA GLY A 71 9.56 18.68 -6.97
C GLY A 71 8.41 17.68 -7.01
N PHE A 72 7.53 17.75 -6.01
CA PHE A 72 6.36 16.89 -5.90
C PHE A 72 5.11 17.75 -5.79
N ALA A 73 4.14 17.48 -6.64
CA ALA A 73 2.85 18.19 -6.66
C ALA A 73 1.77 17.38 -5.95
N PRO A 74 0.77 18.04 -5.33
CA PRO A 74 -0.40 17.37 -4.80
C PRO A 74 -1.10 16.53 -5.87
N PHE A 75 -1.42 15.29 -5.53
CA PHE A 75 -2.10 14.36 -6.43
C PHE A 75 -3.48 13.97 -5.91
N SER A 76 -3.60 13.63 -4.62
CA SER A 76 -4.84 13.20 -4.02
C SER A 76 -4.85 13.35 -2.50
N LYS A 77 -6.07 13.35 -1.93
CA LYS A 77 -6.35 13.44 -0.49
C LYS A 77 -7.68 12.75 -0.23
N ASP A 78 -7.76 11.90 0.80
CA ASP A 78 -8.99 11.13 1.05
C ASP A 78 -9.98 11.80 2.02
N ASN A 79 -9.54 12.71 2.88
CA ASN A 79 -10.35 13.38 3.90
C ASN A 79 -11.09 12.43 4.88
N GLY A 80 -10.61 11.20 5.06
CA GLY A 80 -11.34 10.16 5.78
C GLY A 80 -11.72 10.53 7.20
N ILE A 81 -10.81 11.13 7.97
CA ILE A 81 -11.09 11.54 9.36
C ILE A 81 -12.12 12.67 9.40
N ARG A 82 -11.99 13.67 8.54
CA ARG A 82 -12.92 14.80 8.48
C ARG A 82 -14.34 14.34 8.10
N ILE A 83 -14.46 13.49 7.11
CA ILE A 83 -15.73 12.92 6.65
C ILE A 83 -16.28 11.94 7.69
N GLY A 84 -15.41 11.21 8.39
CA GLY A 84 -15.78 10.24 9.40
C GLY A 84 -16.54 10.80 10.59
N SER A 85 -16.50 12.10 10.84
CA SER A 85 -17.33 12.76 11.86
C SER A 85 -18.84 12.59 11.58
N ARG A 86 -19.20 12.40 10.33
CA ARG A 86 -20.59 12.16 9.87
C ARG A 86 -20.98 10.68 9.80
N GLY A 87 -20.08 9.76 10.20
CA GLY A 87 -20.29 8.31 10.16
C GLY A 87 -19.92 7.66 8.82
N HIS A 88 -20.11 6.35 8.74
CA HIS A 88 -19.91 5.50 7.56
C HIS A 88 -18.47 5.33 7.09
N VAL A 89 -17.47 5.87 7.77
CA VAL A 89 -16.05 5.72 7.48
C VAL A 89 -15.43 4.73 8.46
N PHE A 90 -14.66 3.78 7.93
CA PHE A 90 -13.93 2.81 8.76
C PHE A 90 -12.84 3.47 9.60
N VAL A 91 -12.63 2.95 10.79
CA VAL A 91 -11.37 3.13 11.51
C VAL A 91 -10.31 2.34 10.75
N ILE A 92 -9.26 3.02 10.31
CA ILE A 92 -8.19 2.42 9.52
C ILE A 92 -6.81 2.79 10.03
N ARG A 93 -5.82 1.99 9.67
CA ARG A 93 -4.41 2.36 9.63
C ARG A 93 -3.75 1.73 8.42
N GLU A 94 -2.50 2.08 8.20
CA GLU A 94 -1.65 1.57 7.12
C GLU A 94 -2.30 1.75 5.73
N PRO A 95 -2.75 2.98 5.37
CA PRO A 95 -3.15 3.23 4.01
C PRO A 95 -1.95 3.21 3.07
N PHE A 96 -2.13 2.73 1.87
CA PHE A 96 -1.14 2.84 0.80
C PHE A 96 -1.82 2.91 -0.57
N VAL A 97 -1.07 3.33 -1.57
CA VAL A 97 -1.58 3.50 -2.93
C VAL A 97 -0.83 2.59 -3.88
N SER A 98 -1.55 1.98 -4.80
CA SER A 98 -1.01 1.25 -5.93
C SER A 98 -1.83 1.53 -7.18
N CYS A 99 -1.21 1.49 -8.35
CA CYS A 99 -1.84 1.88 -9.61
C CYS A 99 -1.84 0.73 -10.61
N SER A 100 -2.93 0.63 -11.36
CA SER A 100 -3.08 -0.18 -12.55
C SER A 100 -2.88 0.67 -13.82
N PRO A 101 -2.93 0.09 -15.02
CA PRO A 101 -2.90 0.87 -16.25
C PRO A 101 -4.04 1.90 -16.38
N THR A 102 -5.11 1.75 -15.63
CA THR A 102 -6.33 2.55 -15.78
C THR A 102 -6.73 3.35 -14.55
N GLU A 103 -6.28 2.95 -13.35
CA GLU A 103 -6.66 3.61 -12.10
C GLU A 103 -5.59 3.47 -11.02
N CYS A 104 -5.63 4.38 -10.06
CA CYS A 104 -4.96 4.22 -8.79
C CYS A 104 -5.98 3.92 -7.70
N ARG A 105 -5.64 3.06 -6.76
CA ARG A 105 -6.48 2.72 -5.61
C ARG A 105 -5.75 2.95 -4.31
N THR A 106 -6.48 3.43 -3.32
CA THR A 106 -6.02 3.50 -1.93
C THR A 106 -6.44 2.22 -1.23
N PHE A 107 -5.46 1.46 -0.75
CA PHE A 107 -5.63 0.28 0.10
C PHE A 107 -5.47 0.68 1.55
N PHE A 108 -6.17 0.01 2.44
CA PHE A 108 -6.09 0.29 3.89
C PHE A 108 -6.50 -0.93 4.70
N LEU A 109 -6.02 -0.97 5.95
CA LEU A 109 -6.37 -2.02 6.91
C LEU A 109 -7.42 -1.46 7.89
N THR A 110 -8.61 -2.04 7.86
CA THR A 110 -9.69 -1.68 8.78
C THR A 110 -9.46 -2.31 10.15
N GLN A 111 -10.15 -1.81 11.16
CA GLN A 111 -10.23 -2.44 12.49
C GLN A 111 -11.57 -3.15 12.70
N GLY A 112 -12.41 -3.27 11.66
CA GLY A 112 -13.74 -3.86 11.74
C GLY A 112 -14.78 -2.95 12.38
N SER A 113 -14.50 -1.66 12.55
CA SER A 113 -15.40 -0.68 13.16
C SER A 113 -15.38 0.65 12.42
N LEU A 114 -16.40 1.45 12.66
CA LEU A 114 -16.56 2.78 12.07
C LEU A 114 -16.11 3.87 13.04
N LEU A 115 -15.62 4.98 12.51
CA LEU A 115 -15.35 6.18 13.28
C LEU A 115 -16.62 6.65 13.98
N ASN A 116 -16.47 7.19 15.18
CA ASN A 116 -17.57 7.70 16.02
C ASN A 116 -18.59 6.62 16.49
N ASP A 117 -18.34 5.36 16.24
CA ASP A 117 -19.15 4.27 16.78
C ASP A 117 -18.56 3.82 18.11
N LYS A 118 -19.42 3.35 19.05
CA LYS A 118 -18.99 2.75 20.31
C LYS A 118 -18.02 1.58 20.13
N HIS A 119 -18.13 0.86 19.03
CA HIS A 119 -17.26 -0.26 18.66
C HIS A 119 -15.87 0.19 18.19
N SER A 120 -15.64 1.49 17.98
CA SER A 120 -14.31 2.02 17.70
C SER A 120 -13.41 2.10 18.93
N ASN A 121 -13.96 1.94 20.12
CA ASN A 121 -13.20 1.93 21.36
C ASN A 121 -12.21 0.75 21.38
N GLY A 122 -10.95 1.06 21.64
CA GLY A 122 -9.89 0.06 21.69
C GLY A 122 -9.30 -0.33 20.34
N THR A 123 -9.64 0.36 19.26
CA THR A 123 -9.09 0.13 17.90
C THR A 123 -7.65 0.65 17.75
N VAL A 124 -6.81 0.44 18.75
CA VAL A 124 -5.39 0.81 18.77
C VAL A 124 -4.46 -0.38 18.56
N LYS A 125 -5.00 -1.59 18.51
CA LYS A 125 -4.21 -2.83 18.35
C LYS A 125 -3.75 -2.97 16.91
N ASP A 126 -2.49 -3.29 16.72
CA ASP A 126 -1.91 -3.52 15.39
C ASP A 126 -2.46 -4.80 14.75
N ARG A 127 -2.69 -5.84 15.53
CA ARG A 127 -3.16 -7.13 15.06
C ARG A 127 -4.42 -7.56 15.79
N SER A 128 -5.43 -7.90 15.00
CA SER A 128 -6.65 -8.53 15.49
C SER A 128 -7.28 -9.39 14.39
N PRO A 129 -8.13 -10.36 14.73
CA PRO A 129 -8.82 -11.17 13.72
C PRO A 129 -9.88 -10.39 12.92
N TYR A 130 -10.20 -9.18 13.35
CA TYR A 130 -11.20 -8.31 12.70
C TYR A 130 -10.61 -7.41 11.62
N ARG A 131 -9.29 -7.33 11.51
CA ARG A 131 -8.65 -6.47 10.52
C ARG A 131 -8.82 -7.03 9.12
N THR A 132 -9.05 -6.13 8.18
CA THR A 132 -9.37 -6.44 6.79
C THR A 132 -8.68 -5.47 5.86
N LEU A 133 -8.06 -5.99 4.81
CA LEU A 133 -7.58 -5.17 3.69
C LEU A 133 -8.76 -4.84 2.79
N MET A 134 -8.99 -3.56 2.60
CA MET A 134 -9.99 -3.01 1.68
C MET A 134 -9.37 -1.96 0.78
N SER A 135 -10.06 -1.57 -0.27
CA SER A 135 -9.60 -0.52 -1.17
C SER A 135 -10.75 0.34 -1.67
N VAL A 136 -10.42 1.58 -2.01
CA VAL A 136 -11.29 2.54 -2.69
C VAL A 136 -10.53 3.14 -3.87
N GLU A 137 -11.24 3.74 -4.81
CA GLU A 137 -10.59 4.59 -5.82
C GLU A 137 -9.85 5.73 -5.12
N ILE A 138 -8.71 6.12 -5.66
CA ILE A 138 -7.92 7.21 -5.10
C ILE A 138 -8.76 8.50 -4.96
N GLY A 139 -8.63 9.19 -3.85
CA GLY A 139 -9.42 10.39 -3.52
C GLY A 139 -10.73 10.11 -2.80
N GLN A 140 -11.17 8.86 -2.75
CA GLN A 140 -12.32 8.46 -1.95
C GLN A 140 -11.92 8.24 -0.49
N SER A 141 -12.82 8.53 0.44
CA SER A 141 -12.65 8.16 1.84
C SER A 141 -12.87 6.66 2.05
N PRO A 142 -12.31 6.07 3.13
CA PRO A 142 -12.53 4.66 3.45
C PRO A 142 -13.94 4.38 3.95
N ASN A 143 -14.95 4.55 3.12
CA ASN A 143 -16.35 4.43 3.49
C ASN A 143 -16.93 3.04 3.14
N VAL A 144 -17.98 2.66 3.87
CA VAL A 144 -18.59 1.33 3.75
C VAL A 144 -19.29 1.08 2.41
N TYR A 145 -19.69 2.13 1.70
CA TYR A 145 -20.48 2.01 0.48
C TYR A 145 -19.61 1.76 -0.76
N GLN A 146 -18.38 2.25 -0.76
CA GLN A 146 -17.48 2.22 -1.91
C GLN A 146 -16.27 1.31 -1.69
N ALA A 147 -16.01 0.91 -0.45
CA ALA A 147 -14.86 0.06 -0.15
C ALA A 147 -15.06 -1.36 -0.68
N ARG A 148 -14.07 -1.83 -1.42
CA ARG A 148 -13.99 -3.19 -1.92
C ARG A 148 -13.18 -4.05 -0.96
N PHE A 149 -13.70 -5.23 -0.61
CA PHE A 149 -12.97 -6.23 0.15
C PHE A 149 -11.82 -6.81 -0.68
N GLU A 150 -10.66 -6.95 -0.09
CA GLU A 150 -9.49 -7.56 -0.73
C GLU A 150 -9.01 -8.82 0.00
N ALA A 151 -8.84 -8.78 1.30
CA ALA A 151 -8.36 -9.91 2.10
C ALA A 151 -8.62 -9.71 3.60
N VAL A 152 -8.66 -10.79 4.37
CA VAL A 152 -8.52 -10.71 5.83
C VAL A 152 -7.04 -10.49 6.15
N ALA A 153 -6.71 -9.40 6.83
CA ALA A 153 -5.31 -9.04 7.02
C ALA A 153 -5.10 -8.00 8.13
N TRP A 154 -4.03 -8.15 8.88
CA TRP A 154 -3.46 -7.11 9.73
C TRP A 154 -2.10 -6.61 9.21
N SER A 155 -1.55 -7.23 8.17
CA SER A 155 -0.41 -6.77 7.39
C SER A 155 -0.64 -7.12 5.92
N ALA A 156 -0.27 -6.27 4.98
CA ALA A 156 -0.65 -6.44 3.60
C ALA A 156 0.29 -5.78 2.59
N THR A 157 0.17 -6.23 1.35
CA THR A 157 0.67 -5.55 0.15
C THR A 157 -0.30 -5.81 -1.01
N ALA A 158 -0.29 -4.96 -2.01
CA ALA A 158 -1.12 -5.10 -3.20
C ALA A 158 -0.46 -4.41 -4.39
N CYS A 159 -0.65 -4.95 -5.58
CA CYS A 159 -0.20 -4.36 -6.84
C CYS A 159 -0.96 -4.95 -8.03
N HIS A 160 -0.87 -4.29 -9.16
CA HIS A 160 -1.49 -4.72 -10.41
C HIS A 160 -0.42 -5.08 -11.43
N ASP A 161 -0.55 -6.23 -12.10
CA ASP A 161 0.43 -6.70 -13.06
C ASP A 161 0.17 -6.21 -14.50
N GLY A 162 -0.90 -5.47 -14.70
CA GLY A 162 -1.41 -5.02 -15.99
C GLY A 162 -2.70 -5.72 -16.37
N LYS A 163 -2.93 -6.94 -15.88
CA LYS A 163 -4.13 -7.73 -16.12
C LYS A 163 -5.08 -7.72 -14.93
N LYS A 164 -4.57 -8.03 -13.73
CA LYS A 164 -5.37 -8.15 -12.51
C LYS A 164 -4.63 -7.62 -11.29
N TRP A 165 -5.39 -7.31 -10.25
CA TRP A 165 -4.86 -7.02 -8.93
C TRP A 165 -4.38 -8.30 -8.24
N MET A 166 -3.17 -8.24 -7.68
CA MET A 166 -2.67 -9.20 -6.72
C MET A 166 -2.66 -8.57 -5.34
N THR A 167 -3.25 -9.22 -4.36
CA THR A 167 -3.23 -8.79 -2.96
C THR A 167 -2.67 -9.90 -2.09
N ILE A 168 -1.93 -9.52 -1.06
CA ILE A 168 -1.39 -10.44 -0.07
C ILE A 168 -1.78 -9.93 1.29
N GLY A 169 -2.55 -10.72 2.02
CA GLY A 169 -3.00 -10.41 3.37
C GLY A 169 -2.47 -11.41 4.37
N VAL A 170 -1.84 -10.90 5.44
CA VAL A 170 -1.33 -11.72 6.55
C VAL A 170 -2.28 -11.60 7.72
N THR A 171 -2.69 -12.74 8.26
CA THR A 171 -3.58 -12.84 9.41
C THR A 171 -3.25 -14.06 10.25
N GLY A 172 -3.93 -14.18 11.39
CA GLY A 172 -3.78 -15.31 12.29
C GLY A 172 -2.97 -14.99 13.54
N PRO A 173 -2.75 -15.99 14.39
CA PRO A 173 -1.95 -15.85 15.62
C PRO A 173 -0.49 -15.52 15.32
N ASP A 174 0.16 -14.74 16.17
CA ASP A 174 1.53 -14.28 16.00
C ASP A 174 2.53 -15.40 15.66
N ALA A 175 2.40 -16.55 16.32
CA ALA A 175 3.31 -17.69 16.11
C ALA A 175 2.94 -18.56 14.89
N LYS A 176 1.78 -18.37 14.30
CA LYS A 176 1.24 -19.19 13.20
C LYS A 176 0.53 -18.35 12.15
N ALA A 177 1.01 -17.15 11.90
CA ALA A 177 0.43 -16.27 10.91
C ALA A 177 0.57 -16.87 9.49
N VAL A 178 -0.40 -16.57 8.65
CA VAL A 178 -0.49 -17.05 7.28
C VAL A 178 -0.72 -15.87 6.35
N ALA A 179 0.04 -15.81 5.28
CA ALA A 179 -0.19 -14.88 4.19
C ALA A 179 -0.94 -15.60 3.06
N VAL A 180 -2.07 -15.05 2.64
CA VAL A 180 -2.85 -15.57 1.51
C VAL A 180 -2.67 -14.64 0.33
N VAL A 181 -2.25 -15.20 -0.80
CA VAL A 181 -2.13 -14.49 -2.07
C VAL A 181 -3.47 -14.60 -2.80
N HIS A 182 -4.03 -13.47 -3.22
CA HIS A 182 -5.21 -13.39 -4.08
C HIS A 182 -4.81 -12.80 -5.42
N TYR A 183 -5.40 -13.32 -6.48
CA TYR A 183 -5.24 -12.80 -7.84
C TYR A 183 -6.61 -12.66 -8.51
N GLY A 184 -6.95 -11.42 -8.89
CA GLY A 184 -8.30 -11.13 -9.39
C GLY A 184 -9.41 -11.45 -8.37
N GLY A 185 -9.13 -11.27 -7.07
CA GLY A 185 -10.07 -11.54 -5.98
C GLY A 185 -10.18 -13.02 -5.58
N ILE A 186 -9.38 -13.91 -6.14
CA ILE A 186 -9.44 -15.37 -5.89
C ILE A 186 -8.16 -15.79 -5.15
N PRO A 187 -8.24 -16.55 -4.04
CA PRO A 187 -7.06 -17.12 -3.39
C PRO A 187 -6.32 -18.07 -4.34
N THR A 188 -5.02 -17.86 -4.48
CA THR A 188 -4.20 -18.62 -5.44
C THR A 188 -2.99 -19.28 -4.81
N ASP A 189 -2.47 -18.77 -3.69
CA ASP A 189 -1.30 -19.33 -3.02
C ASP A 189 -1.27 -18.93 -1.54
N VAL A 190 -0.41 -19.58 -0.76
CA VAL A 190 -0.28 -19.38 0.68
C VAL A 190 1.18 -19.39 1.09
N ILE A 191 1.54 -18.53 2.03
CA ILE A 191 2.84 -18.50 2.71
C ILE A 191 2.60 -18.69 4.20
N ASN A 192 3.17 -19.75 4.77
CA ASN A 192 3.13 -19.95 6.21
C ASN A 192 4.31 -19.23 6.89
N SER A 193 4.11 -18.78 8.12
CA SER A 193 5.19 -18.28 8.97
C SER A 193 6.34 -19.30 9.02
N TRP A 194 7.57 -18.85 8.81
CA TRP A 194 8.76 -19.71 8.83
C TRP A 194 9.63 -19.56 10.08
N ALA A 195 9.47 -18.45 10.81
CA ALA A 195 10.20 -18.20 12.06
C ALA A 195 9.28 -18.18 13.29
N GLY A 196 7.97 -18.25 13.09
CA GLY A 196 6.99 -18.32 14.19
C GLY A 196 6.86 -17.05 15.02
N ASP A 197 7.17 -15.88 14.45
CA ASP A 197 7.18 -14.62 15.19
C ASP A 197 6.71 -13.44 14.34
N ILE A 198 5.41 -13.41 14.10
CA ILE A 198 4.70 -12.32 13.40
C ILE A 198 5.21 -12.14 11.97
N LEU A 199 4.87 -13.08 11.09
CA LEU A 199 5.04 -12.91 9.64
C LEU A 199 4.35 -11.61 9.21
N ARG A 200 5.07 -10.75 8.50
CA ARG A 200 4.59 -9.42 8.12
C ARG A 200 5.19 -8.97 6.80
N THR A 201 4.57 -7.99 6.15
CA THR A 201 4.99 -7.51 4.84
C THR A 201 5.04 -5.99 4.76
N GLN A 202 4.94 -5.42 3.59
CA GLN A 202 5.37 -4.07 3.26
C GLN A 202 4.45 -2.96 3.77
N GLU A 203 3.17 -3.18 3.91
CA GLU A 203 2.19 -2.11 4.18
C GLU A 203 2.22 -1.01 3.09
N SER A 204 2.62 -1.37 1.89
CA SER A 204 2.70 -0.54 0.70
C SER A 204 2.66 -1.39 -0.57
N SER A 205 2.72 -0.76 -1.74
CA SER A 205 2.63 -1.46 -3.02
C SER A 205 3.72 -2.50 -3.20
N CYS A 206 3.38 -3.69 -3.65
CA CYS A 206 4.33 -4.59 -4.31
C CYS A 206 4.69 -4.04 -5.70
N THR A 207 5.63 -4.67 -6.37
CA THR A 207 6.18 -4.19 -7.65
C THR A 207 6.05 -5.26 -8.70
N CYS A 208 5.33 -4.96 -9.79
CA CYS A 208 5.19 -5.86 -10.92
C CYS A 208 5.99 -5.37 -12.12
N ILE A 209 6.82 -6.23 -12.70
CA ILE A 209 7.64 -5.99 -13.87
C ILE A 209 7.43 -7.13 -14.85
N GLN A 210 6.94 -6.85 -16.05
CA GLN A 210 6.68 -7.83 -17.10
C GLN A 210 5.85 -9.02 -16.62
N GLY A 211 4.82 -8.76 -15.81
CA GLY A 211 3.91 -9.76 -15.28
C GLY A 211 4.41 -10.53 -14.05
N GLU A 212 5.62 -10.30 -13.61
CA GLU A 212 6.16 -10.87 -12.39
C GLU A 212 6.11 -9.83 -11.25
N CYS A 213 5.51 -10.20 -10.11
CA CYS A 213 5.30 -9.31 -8.97
C CYS A 213 6.19 -9.71 -7.81
N TYR A 214 6.84 -8.72 -7.21
CA TYR A 214 7.86 -8.89 -6.16
C TYR A 214 7.41 -8.20 -4.88
N TRP A 215 7.68 -8.82 -3.75
CA TRP A 215 7.49 -8.21 -2.42
C TRP A 215 8.46 -8.79 -1.42
N VAL A 216 8.58 -8.14 -0.28
CA VAL A 216 9.48 -8.50 0.82
C VAL A 216 8.66 -8.79 2.07
N MET A 217 9.02 -9.84 2.77
CA MET A 217 8.42 -10.21 4.06
C MET A 217 9.49 -10.37 5.13
N THR A 218 9.06 -10.15 6.36
CA THR A 218 9.88 -10.33 7.56
C THR A 218 9.16 -11.28 8.51
N ASP A 219 9.91 -12.14 9.15
CA ASP A 219 9.44 -13.00 10.24
C ASP A 219 10.55 -13.08 11.30
N GLY A 220 10.19 -12.90 12.54
CA GLY A 220 11.15 -12.84 13.64
C GLY A 220 11.01 -11.59 14.49
N PRO A 221 11.88 -11.40 15.50
CA PRO A 221 11.76 -10.31 16.45
C PRO A 221 11.83 -8.93 15.78
N ALA A 222 11.08 -7.97 16.33
CA ALA A 222 11.07 -6.59 15.86
C ALA A 222 12.24 -5.74 16.41
N ASN A 223 12.96 -6.23 17.39
CA ASN A 223 14.01 -5.49 18.11
C ASN A 223 15.37 -6.18 18.17
N ARG A 224 15.58 -7.15 17.28
CA ARG A 224 16.85 -7.84 17.09
C ARG A 224 16.87 -8.51 15.72
N GLN A 225 17.89 -9.32 15.42
CA GLN A 225 18.00 -10.02 14.15
C GLN A 225 16.74 -10.83 13.85
N ALA A 226 16.16 -10.59 12.68
CA ALA A 226 15.02 -11.32 12.15
C ALA A 226 15.40 -12.05 10.86
N GLN A 227 14.43 -12.64 10.19
CA GLN A 227 14.61 -13.35 8.92
C GLN A 227 13.80 -12.64 7.83
N TYR A 228 14.42 -12.41 6.70
CA TYR A 228 13.87 -11.64 5.59
C TYR A 228 13.85 -12.48 4.32
N ARG A 229 12.75 -12.42 3.58
CA ARG A 229 12.63 -13.11 2.29
C ARG A 229 12.01 -12.20 1.26
N ALA A 230 12.54 -12.27 0.04
CA ALA A 230 11.92 -11.69 -1.14
C ALA A 230 11.21 -12.80 -1.91
N PHE A 231 10.03 -12.48 -2.40
CA PHE A 231 9.16 -13.39 -3.15
C PHE A 231 8.91 -12.84 -4.54
N LYS A 232 8.71 -13.77 -5.48
CA LYS A 232 8.28 -13.47 -6.84
C LYS A 232 7.10 -14.36 -7.20
N ALA A 233 6.03 -13.74 -7.72
CA ALA A 233 4.83 -14.44 -8.18
C ALA A 233 4.46 -14.04 -9.60
N LYS A 234 3.80 -14.93 -10.30
CA LYS A 234 3.18 -14.67 -11.60
C LYS A 234 1.73 -15.12 -11.56
N GLN A 235 0.83 -14.19 -11.89
CA GLN A 235 -0.62 -14.42 -11.85
C GLN A 235 -1.07 -15.09 -10.53
N GLY A 236 -0.58 -14.58 -9.42
CA GLY A 236 -0.94 -15.03 -8.08
C GLY A 236 -0.30 -16.34 -7.61
N LYS A 237 0.60 -16.93 -8.38
CA LYS A 237 1.37 -18.13 -7.99
C LYS A 237 2.81 -17.76 -7.70
N ILE A 238 3.31 -18.16 -6.55
CA ILE A 238 4.71 -17.96 -6.18
C ILE A 238 5.59 -18.83 -7.08
N ILE A 239 6.50 -18.19 -7.81
CA ILE A 239 7.43 -18.84 -8.73
C ILE A 239 8.88 -18.77 -8.26
N GLY A 240 9.16 -18.05 -7.19
CA GLY A 240 10.48 -17.96 -6.60
C GLY A 240 10.48 -17.24 -5.27
N GLN A 241 11.49 -17.54 -4.47
CA GLN A 241 11.78 -16.85 -3.23
C GLN A 241 13.29 -16.91 -2.94
N THR A 242 13.79 -15.94 -2.21
CA THR A 242 15.16 -15.91 -1.75
C THR A 242 15.22 -15.40 -0.31
N GLU A 243 16.10 -15.98 0.47
CA GLU A 243 16.44 -15.47 1.80
C GLU A 243 17.42 -14.30 1.66
N ILE A 244 17.11 -13.20 2.35
CA ILE A 244 17.99 -12.03 2.36
C ILE A 244 18.88 -12.12 3.60
N SER A 245 20.16 -12.32 3.37
CA SER A 245 21.18 -12.33 4.42
C SER A 245 21.58 -10.89 4.75
N PHE A 246 21.24 -10.44 5.94
CA PHE A 246 21.52 -9.08 6.42
C PHE A 246 21.90 -9.09 7.89
N ASN A 247 23.09 -9.61 8.16
CA ASN A 247 23.61 -9.75 9.51
C ASN A 247 23.91 -8.37 10.14
N GLY A 248 23.38 -8.14 11.34
CA GLY A 248 23.52 -6.88 12.06
C GLY A 248 22.58 -5.79 11.57
N GLY A 249 21.80 -6.03 10.53
CA GLY A 249 20.79 -5.13 10.01
C GLY A 249 19.37 -5.63 10.28
N HIS A 250 18.41 -4.76 10.05
CA HIS A 250 16.99 -5.05 10.26
C HIS A 250 16.17 -4.49 9.11
N ILE A 251 15.22 -5.27 8.60
CA ILE A 251 14.38 -4.90 7.46
C ILE A 251 12.92 -5.10 7.84
N GLU A 252 12.16 -4.01 7.78
CA GLU A 252 10.72 -4.00 8.01
C GLU A 252 10.04 -3.07 7.01
N GLU A 253 8.79 -3.39 6.67
CA GLU A 253 7.90 -2.46 6.00
C GLU A 253 8.53 -1.74 4.81
N CYS A 254 9.11 -2.50 3.88
CA CYS A 254 9.78 -1.94 2.71
C CYS A 254 8.83 -1.15 1.83
N SER A 255 9.30 0.00 1.33
CA SER A 255 8.66 0.78 0.28
C SER A 255 9.44 0.58 -1.01
N CYS A 256 8.82 -0.10 -1.96
CA CYS A 256 9.47 -0.54 -3.19
C CYS A 256 8.86 0.13 -4.41
N TYR A 257 9.65 0.22 -5.47
CA TYR A 257 9.24 0.76 -6.75
C TYR A 257 10.07 0.12 -7.88
N PRO A 258 9.54 0.05 -9.10
CA PRO A 258 10.32 -0.40 -10.25
C PRO A 258 11.23 0.73 -10.77
N ASN A 259 12.44 0.39 -11.14
CA ASN A 259 13.36 1.32 -11.76
C ASN A 259 14.35 0.56 -12.65
N GLU A 260 14.35 0.87 -13.96
CA GLU A 260 15.25 0.24 -14.93
C GLU A 260 15.23 -1.29 -14.91
N GLY A 261 14.04 -1.87 -14.74
CA GLY A 261 13.82 -3.32 -14.72
C GLY A 261 14.19 -4.02 -13.41
N LYS A 262 14.53 -3.28 -12.38
CA LYS A 262 14.81 -3.81 -11.02
C LYS A 262 13.80 -3.28 -10.02
N VAL A 263 13.69 -3.98 -8.89
CA VAL A 263 12.92 -3.55 -7.73
C VAL A 263 13.87 -2.87 -6.75
N GLU A 264 13.64 -1.59 -6.49
CA GLU A 264 14.40 -0.83 -5.49
C GLU A 264 13.53 -0.59 -4.28
N CYS A 265 14.04 -0.87 -3.08
CA CYS A 265 13.32 -0.73 -1.83
C CYS A 265 14.11 0.12 -0.84
N VAL A 266 13.40 0.98 -0.13
CA VAL A 266 13.88 1.67 1.06
C VAL A 266 12.96 1.25 2.21
N CYS A 267 13.55 0.77 3.30
CA CYS A 267 12.81 0.04 4.33
C CYS A 267 12.95 0.73 5.70
N ARG A 268 12.45 0.07 6.74
CA ARG A 268 12.53 0.48 8.14
C ARG A 268 13.47 -0.45 8.88
N ASP A 269 14.40 0.12 9.64
CA ASP A 269 15.13 -0.58 10.68
C ASP A 269 14.44 -0.33 12.03
N ASN A 270 14.00 -1.37 12.69
CA ASN A 270 13.31 -1.26 13.96
C ASN A 270 14.19 -1.72 15.13
N TRP A 271 15.48 -1.87 14.89
CA TRP A 271 16.41 -2.43 15.87
C TRP A 271 17.54 -1.46 16.24
N THR A 272 18.30 -0.99 15.25
CA THR A 272 19.54 -0.27 15.53
C THR A 272 19.67 1.07 14.82
N GLY A 273 19.39 1.15 13.53
CA GLY A 273 19.72 2.31 12.72
C GLY A 273 18.63 3.36 12.62
N THR A 274 19.04 4.59 12.34
CA THR A 274 18.15 5.70 11.90
C THR A 274 18.37 6.05 10.43
N ASN A 275 19.36 5.46 9.78
CA ASN A 275 19.42 5.33 8.34
C ASN A 275 18.53 4.18 7.89
N ARG A 276 17.99 4.28 6.69
CA ARG A 276 17.07 3.26 6.21
C ARG A 276 17.79 2.14 5.46
N PRO A 277 17.39 0.88 5.68
CA PRO A 277 17.85 -0.23 4.84
C PRO A 277 17.46 0.00 3.39
N VAL A 278 18.33 -0.43 2.49
CA VAL A 278 18.12 -0.43 1.04
C VAL A 278 18.27 -1.84 0.51
N LEU A 279 17.33 -2.24 -0.33
CA LEU A 279 17.32 -3.53 -0.98
C LEU A 279 17.04 -3.33 -2.47
N VAL A 280 17.88 -3.89 -3.33
CA VAL A 280 17.70 -3.89 -4.79
C VAL A 280 17.60 -5.33 -5.25
N ILE A 281 16.49 -5.69 -5.91
CA ILE A 281 16.20 -7.06 -6.34
C ILE A 281 16.15 -7.11 -7.87
N SER A 282 16.87 -8.07 -8.45
CA SER A 282 16.84 -8.36 -9.88
C SER A 282 15.79 -9.44 -10.21
N SER A 283 15.49 -9.61 -11.48
CA SER A 283 14.45 -10.54 -11.95
C SER A 283 14.74 -12.01 -11.62
N ASP A 284 15.99 -12.39 -11.44
CA ASP A 284 16.42 -13.73 -11.00
C ASP A 284 16.44 -13.89 -9.46
N LEU A 285 15.95 -12.88 -8.71
CA LEU A 285 16.00 -12.80 -7.26
C LEU A 285 17.40 -12.64 -6.65
N SER A 286 18.42 -12.40 -7.46
CA SER A 286 19.67 -11.86 -6.93
C SER A 286 19.43 -10.48 -6.35
N TYR A 287 20.15 -10.13 -5.29
CA TYR A 287 19.87 -8.88 -4.56
C TYR A 287 21.16 -8.21 -4.06
N ARG A 288 21.02 -6.94 -3.76
CA ARG A 288 21.98 -6.15 -2.98
C ARG A 288 21.26 -5.57 -1.78
N VAL A 289 21.86 -5.65 -0.61
CA VAL A 289 21.31 -5.15 0.64
C VAL A 289 22.35 -4.31 1.38
N GLY A 290 21.92 -3.23 1.97
CA GLY A 290 22.74 -2.33 2.74
C GLY A 290 21.86 -1.26 3.39
N TYR A 291 22.44 -0.10 3.60
CA TYR A 291 21.75 1.08 4.12
C TYR A 291 21.81 2.23 3.13
N LEU A 292 20.85 3.15 3.23
CA LEU A 292 20.87 4.39 2.46
C LEU A 292 22.13 5.17 2.84
N CYS A 293 22.94 5.47 1.84
CA CYS A 293 24.27 6.06 2.05
C CYS A 293 24.23 7.51 2.57
N ALA A 294 23.19 8.26 2.21
CA ALA A 294 23.06 9.68 2.56
C ALA A 294 23.43 9.93 4.03
N GLY A 295 24.20 10.98 4.26
CA GLY A 295 24.66 11.40 5.59
C GLY A 295 23.61 12.13 6.42
N LEU A 296 22.32 12.00 6.08
CA LEU A 296 21.18 12.51 6.81
C LEU A 296 20.27 11.35 7.21
N PRO A 297 19.87 11.25 8.49
CA PRO A 297 18.96 10.21 8.92
C PRO A 297 17.54 10.51 8.43
N SER A 298 16.78 9.46 8.05
CA SER A 298 15.40 9.63 7.58
C SER A 298 14.36 8.86 8.38
N ASP A 299 14.77 8.14 9.40
CA ASP A 299 13.86 7.44 10.30
C ASP A 299 13.36 8.36 11.44
N THR A 300 12.38 7.89 12.19
CA THR A 300 11.82 8.57 13.36
C THR A 300 11.54 7.52 14.45
N PRO A 301 12.10 7.64 15.66
CA PRO A 301 12.95 8.72 16.14
C PRO A 301 14.36 8.72 15.55
N ARG A 302 15.02 9.87 15.60
CA ARG A 302 16.38 10.05 15.12
C ARG A 302 17.09 11.16 15.92
N GLY A 303 18.43 11.15 15.84
CA GLY A 303 19.26 12.22 16.36
C GLY A 303 19.31 13.45 15.44
N GLU A 304 20.15 14.41 15.77
CA GLU A 304 20.36 15.61 14.96
C GLU A 304 21.16 15.31 13.69
N ASP A 305 20.85 16.00 12.60
CA ASP A 305 21.55 15.85 11.32
C ASP A 305 23.05 16.11 11.43
N SER A 306 23.45 17.08 12.25
CA SER A 306 24.84 17.45 12.44
C SER A 306 25.69 16.35 13.09
N GLN A 307 25.07 15.45 13.85
CA GLN A 307 25.75 14.36 14.57
C GLN A 307 25.70 13.04 13.80
N PHE A 308 24.89 12.95 12.76
CA PHE A 308 24.74 11.73 11.98
C PHE A 308 25.90 11.56 10.98
N THR A 309 26.51 10.39 10.95
CA THR A 309 27.67 10.13 10.08
C THR A 309 27.33 9.40 8.80
N GLY A 310 26.23 8.67 8.74
CA GLY A 310 25.83 7.85 7.58
C GLY A 310 26.72 6.64 7.35
N SER A 311 26.18 5.66 6.65
CA SER A 311 26.90 4.47 6.18
C SER A 311 26.08 3.77 5.10
N CYS A 312 26.74 3.26 4.08
CA CYS A 312 26.10 2.42 3.06
C CYS A 312 25.89 0.97 3.50
N THR A 313 26.57 0.53 4.56
CA THR A 313 26.67 -0.89 4.92
C THR A 313 26.25 -1.21 6.34
N SER A 314 26.21 -0.23 7.22
CA SER A 314 25.95 -0.42 8.65
C SER A 314 24.85 0.47 9.17
N PRO A 315 24.05 0.00 10.15
CA PRO A 315 23.12 0.88 10.84
C PRO A 315 23.85 1.94 11.65
N MET A 316 23.32 3.15 11.62
CA MET A 316 23.87 4.30 12.34
C MET A 316 22.77 4.99 13.14
N GLY A 317 23.10 5.56 14.29
CA GLY A 317 22.22 6.40 15.09
C GLY A 317 21.40 5.71 16.18
N ASN A 318 21.39 4.43 16.29
CA ASN A 318 20.88 3.54 17.35
C ASN A 318 19.69 4.06 18.19
N GLN A 319 18.46 3.92 17.69
CA GLN A 319 17.24 4.31 18.39
C GLN A 319 16.34 3.16 18.85
N GLY A 320 16.45 1.97 18.25
CA GLY A 320 15.65 0.80 18.61
C GLY A 320 14.18 0.86 18.25
N TYR A 321 13.78 1.79 17.41
CA TYR A 321 12.43 2.00 16.91
C TYR A 321 12.47 2.76 15.59
N GLY A 322 11.37 2.77 14.86
CA GLY A 322 11.31 3.47 13.59
C GLY A 322 9.89 3.74 13.10
N VAL A 323 9.80 4.24 11.89
CA VAL A 323 8.58 4.48 11.13
C VAL A 323 8.76 4.03 9.69
N LYS A 324 7.72 3.47 9.08
CA LYS A 324 7.75 3.19 7.64
C LYS A 324 7.97 4.49 6.86
N GLY A 325 8.91 4.47 5.93
CA GLY A 325 9.23 5.56 5.05
C GLY A 325 9.67 5.07 3.67
N PHE A 326 10.16 5.98 2.86
CA PHE A 326 10.55 5.71 1.48
C PHE A 326 11.74 6.57 1.03
N GLY A 327 12.28 6.23 -0.13
CA GLY A 327 13.25 7.03 -0.87
C GLY A 327 13.18 6.69 -2.34
N PHE A 328 13.64 7.61 -3.19
CA PHE A 328 13.74 7.39 -4.63
C PHE A 328 15.15 7.67 -5.11
N ARG A 329 15.72 6.74 -5.87
CA ARG A 329 16.99 6.97 -6.55
C ARG A 329 16.77 7.78 -7.84
N GLN A 330 17.52 8.85 -7.99
CA GLN A 330 17.64 9.59 -9.26
C GLN A 330 19.12 9.69 -9.67
N GLY A 331 19.55 8.79 -10.52
CA GLY A 331 20.99 8.67 -10.81
C GLY A 331 21.74 8.25 -9.54
N ASN A 332 22.67 9.09 -9.09
CA ASN A 332 23.39 8.91 -7.82
C ASN A 332 22.78 9.72 -6.67
N ASP A 333 21.80 10.57 -6.94
CA ASP A 333 21.09 11.35 -5.95
C ASP A 333 19.95 10.53 -5.35
N VAL A 334 19.46 10.97 -4.21
CA VAL A 334 18.31 10.33 -3.56
C VAL A 334 17.32 11.37 -3.05
N TRP A 335 16.05 11.13 -3.32
CA TRP A 335 14.96 11.78 -2.61
C TRP A 335 14.59 10.95 -1.37
N MET A 336 14.61 11.58 -0.19
CA MET A 336 14.24 10.95 1.08
C MET A 336 13.04 11.66 1.68
N GLY A 337 11.98 10.90 1.99
CA GLY A 337 10.88 11.38 2.81
C GLY A 337 11.16 11.14 4.29
N ARG A 338 10.85 12.10 5.16
CA ARG A 338 10.95 11.94 6.61
C ARG A 338 9.99 12.84 7.36
N THR A 339 9.64 12.49 8.58
CA THR A 339 8.91 13.39 9.46
C THR A 339 9.75 14.62 9.78
N ILE A 340 9.12 15.79 9.98
CA ILE A 340 9.85 17.01 10.37
C ILE A 340 10.31 16.87 11.81
N SER A 341 9.46 16.39 12.71
CA SER A 341 9.87 16.07 14.07
C SER A 341 10.85 14.90 14.08
N ARG A 342 11.89 15.00 14.90
CA ARG A 342 12.87 13.94 15.12
C ARG A 342 12.41 12.90 16.14
N THR A 343 11.42 13.23 16.95
CA THR A 343 10.99 12.41 18.10
C THR A 343 9.57 11.88 17.98
N SER A 344 8.75 12.49 17.14
CA SER A 344 7.35 12.12 16.96
C SER A 344 6.95 12.09 15.49
N ARG A 345 5.85 11.40 15.20
CA ARG A 345 5.29 11.33 13.86
C ARG A 345 4.46 12.59 13.58
N SER A 346 5.13 13.71 13.35
CA SER A 346 4.51 14.99 13.04
C SER A 346 5.26 15.74 11.95
N GLY A 347 4.51 16.41 11.07
CA GLY A 347 5.03 17.01 9.87
C GLY A 347 5.57 15.98 8.87
N PHE A 348 5.85 16.42 7.68
CA PHE A 348 6.52 15.59 6.67
C PHE A 348 7.24 16.48 5.66
N GLU A 349 8.46 16.12 5.32
CA GLU A 349 9.29 16.79 4.33
C GLU A 349 9.95 15.76 3.41
N ILE A 350 10.28 16.20 2.20
CA ILE A 350 11.09 15.42 1.28
C ILE A 350 12.35 16.21 0.92
N LEU A 351 13.49 15.53 1.00
CA LEU A 351 14.82 16.10 0.78
C LEU A 351 15.50 15.42 -0.39
N LYS A 352 16.13 16.17 -1.27
CA LYS A 352 17.04 15.62 -2.27
C LYS A 352 18.48 15.79 -1.81
N VAL A 353 19.21 14.70 -1.72
CA VAL A 353 20.62 14.67 -1.28
C VAL A 353 21.50 14.28 -2.46
N ARG A 354 22.44 15.17 -2.81
CA ARG A 354 23.39 14.94 -3.91
C ARG A 354 24.28 13.74 -3.60
N ASN A 355 24.39 12.80 -4.55
CA ASN A 355 25.14 11.56 -4.41
C ASN A 355 24.75 10.68 -3.20
N GLY A 356 23.61 10.95 -2.58
CA GLY A 356 23.18 10.27 -1.36
C GLY A 356 22.84 8.79 -1.53
N TRP A 357 22.69 8.31 -2.76
CA TRP A 357 22.51 6.90 -3.04
C TRP A 357 23.83 6.09 -2.95
N ILE A 358 24.98 6.74 -3.21
CA ILE A 358 26.27 6.06 -3.32
C ILE A 358 27.32 6.53 -2.31
N GLN A 359 27.10 7.64 -1.62
CA GLN A 359 28.06 8.27 -0.70
C GLN A 359 27.37 8.82 0.55
N ASN A 360 28.14 8.98 1.62
CA ASN A 360 27.68 9.60 2.86
C ASN A 360 27.54 11.13 2.76
N SER A 361 27.05 11.59 1.63
CA SER A 361 26.85 13.03 1.38
C SER A 361 25.79 13.61 2.30
N LYS A 362 26.02 14.84 2.79
CA LYS A 362 25.04 15.65 3.51
C LYS A 362 24.54 16.84 2.68
N GLU A 363 24.92 16.91 1.41
CA GLU A 363 24.55 18.02 0.54
C GLU A 363 23.08 17.95 0.15
N GLN A 364 22.24 18.63 0.92
CA GLN A 364 20.83 18.79 0.62
C GLN A 364 20.68 19.85 -0.50
N ILE A 365 20.30 19.38 -1.70
CA ILE A 365 20.14 20.29 -2.85
C ILE A 365 18.72 20.81 -3.02
N LYS A 366 17.72 20.10 -2.44
CA LYS A 366 16.32 20.52 -2.43
C LYS A 366 15.64 20.07 -1.16
N ARG A 367 14.64 20.84 -0.75
CA ARG A 367 13.74 20.51 0.36
C ARG A 367 12.34 20.99 0.00
N GLN A 368 11.36 20.15 0.27
CA GLN A 368 9.95 20.51 0.15
C GLN A 368 9.19 20.03 1.37
N VAL A 369 8.51 20.93 2.05
CA VAL A 369 7.56 20.58 3.11
C VAL A 369 6.26 20.11 2.47
N VAL A 370 5.72 19.02 2.97
CA VAL A 370 4.48 18.40 2.50
C VAL A 370 3.38 18.52 3.54
N VAL A 371 3.71 18.26 4.81
CA VAL A 371 2.82 18.41 5.96
C VAL A 371 3.54 19.29 6.97
N ASP A 372 2.88 20.37 7.40
CA ASP A 372 3.40 21.26 8.42
C ASP A 372 3.61 20.51 9.74
N ASN A 373 4.66 20.86 10.48
CA ASN A 373 4.99 20.22 11.77
C ASN A 373 3.96 20.44 12.88
N LEU A 374 2.97 21.28 12.67
CA LEU A 374 1.81 21.44 13.56
C LEU A 374 0.78 20.30 13.39
N ASN A 375 0.92 19.47 12.36
CA ASN A 375 0.00 18.38 12.04
C ASN A 375 0.66 17.02 12.24
N TRP A 376 -0.12 16.04 12.71
CA TRP A 376 0.31 14.67 12.84
C TRP A 376 0.51 14.03 11.46
N SER A 377 1.50 13.18 11.37
CA SER A 377 1.79 12.34 10.23
C SER A 377 1.93 10.88 10.69
N GLY A 378 2.64 10.06 9.95
CA GLY A 378 2.80 8.66 10.31
C GLY A 378 3.65 7.91 9.29
N TYR A 379 3.15 6.79 8.83
CA TYR A 379 3.77 6.03 7.76
C TYR A 379 3.79 6.81 6.45
N SER A 380 4.75 6.51 5.63
CA SER A 380 4.83 6.97 4.25
C SER A 380 5.38 5.86 3.38
N GLY A 381 5.05 5.89 2.12
CA GLY A 381 5.49 4.86 1.19
C GLY A 381 5.47 5.33 -0.25
N SER A 382 6.21 4.61 -1.07
CA SER A 382 6.39 4.89 -2.48
C SER A 382 5.45 4.08 -3.36
N PHE A 383 5.16 4.61 -4.53
CA PHE A 383 4.60 3.93 -5.68
C PHE A 383 4.96 4.68 -6.95
N THR A 384 4.66 4.12 -8.10
CA THR A 384 4.88 4.77 -9.37
C THR A 384 3.59 4.79 -10.20
N LEU A 385 3.44 5.82 -11.04
CA LEU A 385 2.42 5.84 -12.08
C LEU A 385 2.98 5.13 -13.31
N PRO A 386 2.29 4.10 -13.83
CA PRO A 386 2.75 3.40 -15.02
C PRO A 386 2.63 4.26 -16.29
N VAL A 387 3.42 3.94 -17.30
CA VAL A 387 3.41 4.68 -18.56
C VAL A 387 2.04 4.63 -19.28
N GLU A 388 1.31 3.54 -19.10
CA GLU A 388 -0.03 3.37 -19.67
C GLU A 388 -1.02 4.40 -19.11
N LEU A 389 -0.85 4.78 -17.84
CA LEU A 389 -1.71 5.75 -17.17
C LEU A 389 -1.33 7.19 -17.50
N THR A 390 -0.04 7.50 -17.58
CA THR A 390 0.48 8.86 -17.78
C THR A 390 0.77 9.18 -19.23
N ARG A 391 0.98 8.18 -20.07
CA ARG A 391 1.47 8.27 -21.45
C ARG A 391 2.86 8.93 -21.55
N ARG A 392 3.65 8.88 -20.46
CA ARG A 392 5.05 9.31 -20.47
C ARG A 392 5.94 8.12 -20.82
N ASN A 393 7.22 8.38 -21.09
CA ASN A 393 8.23 7.36 -21.39
C ASN A 393 9.06 6.96 -20.15
N CYS A 394 8.63 7.36 -18.99
CA CYS A 394 9.27 7.10 -17.71
C CYS A 394 8.20 6.86 -16.63
N LEU A 395 8.59 6.25 -15.52
CA LEU A 395 7.71 5.97 -14.39
C LEU A 395 7.71 7.17 -13.44
N VAL A 396 6.54 7.75 -13.21
CA VAL A 396 6.41 8.91 -12.32
C VAL A 396 6.54 8.46 -10.87
N PRO A 397 7.55 8.93 -10.11
CA PRO A 397 7.67 8.61 -8.71
C PRO A 397 6.61 9.34 -7.89
N CYS A 398 5.88 8.61 -7.07
CA CYS A 398 4.85 9.14 -6.19
C CYS A 398 5.04 8.59 -4.77
N PHE A 399 4.50 9.30 -3.81
CA PHE A 399 4.44 8.81 -2.43
C PHE A 399 3.13 9.22 -1.76
N TRP A 400 2.77 8.47 -0.76
CA TRP A 400 1.67 8.77 0.15
C TRP A 400 2.20 9.02 1.56
N VAL A 401 1.46 9.79 2.33
CA VAL A 401 1.73 10.03 3.76
C VAL A 401 0.45 9.73 4.53
N GLU A 402 0.58 8.88 5.53
CA GLU A 402 -0.47 8.60 6.51
C GLU A 402 -0.51 9.72 7.54
N MET A 403 -1.70 10.28 7.76
CA MET A 403 -1.94 11.30 8.77
C MET A 403 -2.73 10.67 9.91
N ILE A 404 -2.02 10.21 10.95
CA ILE A 404 -2.63 9.53 12.10
C ILE A 404 -3.31 10.55 13.00
N ARG A 405 -4.52 10.25 13.42
CA ARG A 405 -5.30 11.03 14.38
C ARG A 405 -5.81 10.14 15.51
N GLY A 406 -6.08 10.75 16.65
CA GLY A 406 -6.62 10.07 17.83
C GLY A 406 -5.54 9.64 18.81
N LYS A 407 -5.85 8.57 19.57
CA LYS A 407 -4.94 8.04 20.59
C LYS A 407 -3.58 7.63 20.01
N PRO A 408 -2.49 7.75 20.76
CA PRO A 408 -2.38 8.29 22.14
C PRO A 408 -2.30 9.82 22.20
N GLU A 409 -2.12 10.50 21.08
CA GLU A 409 -1.78 11.92 21.00
C GLU A 409 -2.97 12.85 21.26
N GLU A 410 -4.18 12.37 20.97
CA GLU A 410 -5.42 13.11 21.08
C GLU A 410 -6.45 12.37 21.94
N LYS A 411 -7.43 13.11 22.48
CA LYS A 411 -8.48 12.54 23.34
C LYS A 411 -9.59 11.93 22.48
N THR A 412 -9.40 10.69 22.07
CA THR A 412 -10.40 9.89 21.37
C THR A 412 -10.44 8.49 21.96
N ILE A 413 -11.48 7.71 21.60
CA ILE A 413 -11.56 6.29 21.92
C ILE A 413 -10.91 5.40 20.85
N TRP A 414 -10.48 5.97 19.75
CA TRP A 414 -9.95 5.31 18.56
C TRP A 414 -8.60 5.92 18.14
N THR A 415 -7.91 5.18 17.29
CA THR A 415 -6.80 5.66 16.44
C THR A 415 -7.18 5.38 15.00
N SER A 416 -7.09 6.36 14.14
CA SER A 416 -7.34 6.21 12.71
C SER A 416 -6.44 7.11 11.90
N SER A 417 -6.53 7.05 10.58
CA SER A 417 -5.74 7.90 9.71
C SER A 417 -6.49 8.26 8.42
N SER A 418 -6.03 9.31 7.80
CA SER A 418 -6.29 9.67 6.41
C SER A 418 -4.99 9.66 5.63
N SER A 419 -5.04 9.80 4.31
CA SER A 419 -3.86 9.82 3.47
C SER A 419 -3.84 10.99 2.52
N ILE A 420 -2.64 11.45 2.21
CA ILE A 420 -2.34 12.41 1.14
C ILE A 420 -1.34 11.78 0.18
N VAL A 421 -1.39 12.18 -1.07
CA VAL A 421 -0.55 11.66 -2.14
C VAL A 421 0.08 12.80 -2.92
N MET A 422 1.37 12.66 -3.21
CA MET A 422 2.17 13.60 -3.98
C MET A 422 2.85 12.84 -5.12
N CYS A 423 2.96 13.47 -6.28
CA CYS A 423 3.67 12.89 -7.43
C CYS A 423 4.73 13.83 -7.98
N GLY A 424 5.82 13.26 -8.48
CA GLY A 424 6.94 14.00 -9.07
C GLY A 424 6.53 14.77 -10.31
N VAL A 425 7.08 15.98 -10.43
CA VAL A 425 6.89 16.87 -11.58
C VAL A 425 8.24 17.40 -12.06
N ASP A 426 8.30 17.86 -13.30
CA ASP A 426 9.51 18.35 -13.97
C ASP A 426 9.76 19.86 -13.79
N HIS A 427 9.07 20.48 -12.83
CA HIS A 427 9.22 21.90 -12.49
C HIS A 427 9.32 22.08 -10.98
N GLU A 428 9.84 23.24 -10.57
CA GLU A 428 9.95 23.57 -9.15
C GLU A 428 8.58 23.77 -8.52
N ILE A 429 8.39 23.19 -7.33
CA ILE A 429 7.17 23.32 -6.53
C ILE A 429 7.54 23.93 -5.20
N ALA A 430 6.75 24.93 -4.75
CA ALA A 430 6.86 25.52 -3.44
C ALA A 430 6.43 24.54 -2.34
N ASP A 431 6.74 24.87 -1.09
CA ASP A 431 6.25 24.16 0.07
C ASP A 431 4.72 24.05 0.07
N TRP A 432 4.23 22.96 0.59
CA TRP A 432 2.82 22.67 0.75
C TRP A 432 2.48 22.47 2.22
N SER A 433 1.23 22.59 2.60
CA SER A 433 0.79 22.38 3.97
C SER A 433 -0.48 21.53 3.96
N TRP A 434 -0.30 20.23 3.78
CA TRP A 434 -1.39 19.27 3.89
C TRP A 434 -1.85 19.12 5.34
N HIS A 435 -3.15 19.00 5.53
CA HIS A 435 -3.80 18.57 6.76
C HIS A 435 -5.08 17.81 6.41
N ASP A 436 -5.62 17.03 7.35
CA ASP A 436 -6.83 16.26 7.12
C ASP A 436 -8.12 17.07 7.27
N GLY A 437 -8.04 18.30 7.78
CA GLY A 437 -9.18 19.19 7.96
C GLY A 437 -10.11 18.82 9.12
N ALA A 438 -9.77 17.78 9.90
CA ALA A 438 -10.60 17.34 11.02
C ALA A 438 -10.31 18.13 12.30
N ILE A 439 -11.36 18.48 13.02
CA ILE A 439 -11.31 19.07 14.36
C ILE A 439 -11.71 17.98 15.36
N LEU A 440 -10.85 17.70 16.33
CA LEU A 440 -11.10 16.68 17.35
C LEU A 440 -11.19 17.32 18.76
N PRO A 441 -12.04 16.79 19.67
CA PRO A 441 -13.03 15.72 19.38
C PRO A 441 -14.07 16.20 18.35
N PHE A 442 -14.66 15.27 17.64
CA PHE A 442 -15.76 15.64 16.71
C PHE A 442 -16.88 16.31 17.49
N ASP A 443 -17.38 17.43 16.96
CA ASP A 443 -18.60 18.03 17.44
C ASP A 443 -19.74 17.04 17.15
N ILE A 444 -20.30 16.47 18.20
CA ILE A 444 -21.50 15.63 18.12
C ILE A 444 -22.65 16.63 18.21
N ASP A 445 -23.21 17.02 17.08
CA ASP A 445 -24.46 17.74 17.00
C ASP A 445 -25.65 16.86 17.38
#